data_53028fd93b63ca49749cf84ffe84b323
#
_entry.id   53028fd93b63ca49749cf84ffe84b323
#
_cell.length_a   1.000
_cell.length_b   1.000
_cell.length_c   1.000
_cell.angle_alpha   90.00
_cell.angle_beta   90.00
_cell.angle_gamma   90.00
#
_symmetry.space_group_name_H-M   'P 1'
#
loop_
_entity.id
_entity.type
_entity.pdbx_description
1 polymer ?
#
loop_
_entity_poly.entity_id
_entity_poly.type
_entity_poly.pdbx_seq_one_letter_code
_entity_poly.pdbx_strand_id
1 'polypeptide(L)'
;MIKIDKKKTLLKININKRFPNFTLNCSVDIPNGITSIIGPSGSGKTTLLNCISGISQPETGYISLNSNILFSSSNKINTPLNKRRIGYVFQTPTLFPHMNVIQNIRYGYDMTPKTKQRVNLDELIEIFQLNNLVKRSTKNLSGGEKQRVDIARSIATSPDLLLMDEPIVSLDIKLKKIILDYLQLSWTHLQIPVLYVTHFISDAQNLSDKCLVISKGKKLAFGETQDILSDKNILSLFNYSD
;
A
#
# COMPACT_ATOMS: atom_id res chain seq x y z
N MET A 1 -23.08 -6.87 11.48
CA MET A 1 -22.12 -5.81 11.12
C MET A 1 -21.20 -5.55 12.30
N ILE A 2 -19.92 -5.95 12.21
CA ILE A 2 -18.93 -5.65 13.24
C ILE A 2 -18.64 -4.14 13.12
N LYS A 3 -18.92 -3.36 14.18
CA LYS A 3 -18.54 -1.96 14.25
C LYS A 3 -17.01 -1.86 14.19
N ILE A 4 -16.49 -1.35 13.08
CA ILE A 4 -15.06 -1.08 12.93
C ILE A 4 -14.72 0.09 13.83
N ASP A 5 -13.87 -0.13 14.82
CA ASP A 5 -13.31 0.95 15.60
C ASP A 5 -12.19 1.62 14.78
N LYS A 6 -12.58 2.67 14.02
CA LYS A 6 -11.65 3.50 13.23
C LYS A 6 -10.58 4.17 14.11
N LYS A 7 -10.75 4.20 15.44
CA LYS A 7 -9.79 4.79 16.37
C LYS A 7 -8.71 3.81 16.82
N LYS A 8 -8.91 2.51 16.60
CA LYS A 8 -7.91 1.52 17.00
C LYS A 8 -6.67 1.62 16.11
N THR A 9 -5.51 1.79 16.72
CA THR A 9 -4.23 1.80 16.00
C THR A 9 -4.02 0.46 15.30
N LEU A 10 -3.88 0.50 13.97
CA LEU A 10 -3.55 -0.64 13.14
C LEU A 10 -2.05 -0.89 13.12
N LEU A 11 -1.30 0.15 12.81
CA LEU A 11 0.14 0.07 12.53
C LEU A 11 0.88 1.10 13.38
N LYS A 12 1.80 0.64 14.21
CA LYS A 12 2.71 1.50 14.97
C LYS A 12 4.09 1.43 14.36
N ILE A 13 4.66 2.58 14.10
CA ILE A 13 5.98 2.75 13.50
C ILE A 13 6.78 3.71 14.37
N ASN A 14 7.98 3.31 14.71
CA ASN A 14 9.00 4.19 15.29
C ASN A 14 10.36 3.62 14.87
N ILE A 15 10.88 4.09 13.75
CA ILE A 15 12.08 3.50 13.14
C ILE A 15 13.09 4.56 12.74
N ASN A 16 14.35 4.15 12.76
CA ASN A 16 15.45 4.84 12.13
C ASN A 16 16.16 3.91 11.14
N LYS A 17 16.44 4.42 9.93
CA LYS A 17 17.23 3.75 8.91
C LYS A 17 18.11 4.75 8.18
N ARG A 18 19.41 4.48 8.17
CA ARG A 18 20.43 5.33 7.54
C ARG A 18 20.83 4.79 6.17
N PHE A 19 21.09 5.69 5.29
CA PHE A 19 21.76 5.50 4.00
C PHE A 19 22.89 6.51 3.90
N PRO A 20 23.86 6.37 3.01
CA PRO A 20 25.00 7.30 2.92
C PRO A 20 24.61 8.79 2.88
N ASN A 21 23.56 9.13 2.11
CA ASN A 21 23.13 10.52 1.90
C ASN A 21 21.71 10.80 2.43
N PHE A 22 21.11 9.86 3.20
CA PHE A 22 19.72 9.97 3.59
C PHE A 22 19.45 9.20 4.89
N THR A 23 18.61 9.73 5.76
CA THR A 23 18.15 9.04 6.96
C THR A 23 16.62 9.10 7.05
N LEU A 24 15.99 7.94 7.06
CA LEU A 24 14.57 7.83 7.41
C LEU A 24 14.44 7.75 8.92
N ASN A 25 13.76 8.72 9.50
CA ASN A 25 13.35 8.73 10.92
C ASN A 25 11.86 9.02 10.98
N CYS A 26 11.06 8.00 11.24
CA CYS A 26 9.60 8.10 11.21
C CYS A 26 8.99 7.48 12.45
N SER A 27 8.19 8.29 13.17
CA SER A 27 7.39 7.86 14.31
C SER A 27 5.93 8.24 14.09
N VAL A 28 5.05 7.26 13.93
CA VAL A 28 3.62 7.47 13.67
C VAL A 28 2.80 6.25 14.07
N ASP A 29 1.60 6.51 14.62
CA ASP A 29 0.55 5.51 14.86
C ASP A 29 -0.55 5.71 13.82
N ILE A 30 -0.72 4.73 12.94
CA ILE A 30 -1.68 4.76 11.84
C ILE A 30 -2.92 3.96 12.26
N PRO A 31 -4.12 4.54 12.17
CA PRO A 31 -5.37 3.85 12.50
C PRO A 31 -5.79 2.87 11.41
N ASN A 32 -6.83 2.08 11.67
CA ASN A 32 -7.51 1.31 10.65
C ASN A 32 -8.13 2.22 9.60
N GLY A 33 -8.02 1.83 8.33
CA GLY A 33 -8.59 2.58 7.22
C GLY A 33 -7.65 2.70 6.05
N ILE A 34 -7.90 3.70 5.23
CA ILE A 34 -7.03 4.07 4.13
C ILE A 34 -6.26 5.32 4.55
N THR A 35 -4.94 5.21 4.53
CA THR A 35 -4.04 6.33 4.82
C THR A 35 -3.19 6.62 3.60
N SER A 36 -3.23 7.84 3.09
CA SER A 36 -2.31 8.29 2.05
C SER A 36 -0.97 8.72 2.64
N ILE A 37 0.11 8.46 1.91
CA ILE A 37 1.46 8.93 2.23
C ILE A 37 1.91 9.81 1.09
N ILE A 38 2.11 11.10 1.38
CA ILE A 38 2.51 12.09 0.38
C ILE A 38 3.85 12.73 0.75
N GLY A 39 4.48 13.35 -0.22
CA GLY A 39 5.76 14.06 -0.04
C GLY A 39 6.55 14.13 -1.32
N PRO A 40 7.55 15.01 -1.40
CA PRO A 40 8.42 15.14 -2.57
C PRO A 40 9.09 13.83 -3.00
N SER A 41 9.53 13.76 -4.26
CA SER A 41 10.36 12.63 -4.73
C SER A 41 11.61 12.50 -3.85
N GLY A 42 12.02 11.27 -3.56
CA GLY A 42 13.17 11.00 -2.69
C GLY A 42 12.96 11.30 -1.19
N SER A 43 11.75 11.67 -0.74
CA SER A 43 11.47 11.96 0.68
C SER A 43 11.51 10.74 1.61
N GLY A 44 11.52 9.50 1.07
CA GLY A 44 11.61 8.27 1.85
C GLY A 44 10.31 7.47 1.95
N LYS A 45 9.28 7.78 1.15
CA LYS A 45 7.98 7.07 1.14
C LYS A 45 8.15 5.58 0.83
N THR A 46 8.78 5.24 -0.29
CA THR A 46 9.10 3.85 -0.68
C THR A 46 9.96 3.15 0.37
N THR A 47 10.94 3.87 0.95
CA THR A 47 11.80 3.33 2.02
C THR A 47 10.96 2.94 3.25
N LEU A 48 9.98 3.78 3.61
CA LEU A 48 9.06 3.46 4.71
C LEU A 48 8.24 2.22 4.40
N LEU A 49 7.64 2.11 3.20
CA LEU A 49 6.90 0.92 2.79
C LEU A 49 7.80 -0.33 2.81
N ASN A 50 9.03 -0.23 2.33
CA ASN A 50 10.00 -1.33 2.35
C ASN A 50 10.38 -1.77 3.77
N CYS A 51 10.44 -0.85 4.73
CA CYS A 51 10.65 -1.21 6.13
C CYS A 51 9.43 -1.92 6.73
N ILE A 52 8.22 -1.46 6.43
CA ILE A 52 6.98 -2.08 6.92
C ILE A 52 6.81 -3.48 6.33
N SER A 53 7.05 -3.66 5.03
CA SER A 53 6.93 -4.96 4.37
C SER A 53 8.00 -5.97 4.79
N GLY A 54 9.17 -5.49 5.23
CA GLY A 54 10.33 -6.32 5.58
C GLY A 54 11.32 -6.54 4.43
N ILE A 55 11.13 -5.89 3.29
CA ILE A 55 12.10 -5.84 2.18
C ILE A 55 13.39 -5.16 2.64
N SER A 56 13.25 -4.15 3.48
CA SER A 56 14.38 -3.42 4.06
C SER A 56 14.27 -3.44 5.59
N GLN A 57 15.34 -3.83 6.28
CA GLN A 57 15.37 -3.84 7.73
C GLN A 57 15.76 -2.46 8.27
N PRO A 58 14.99 -1.84 9.20
CA PRO A 58 15.45 -0.68 9.96
C PRO A 58 16.70 -0.99 10.79
N GLU A 59 17.51 0.02 11.11
CA GLU A 59 18.64 -0.15 12.02
C GLU A 59 18.19 -0.22 13.47
N THR A 60 17.27 0.67 13.84
CA THR A 60 16.72 0.72 15.20
C THR A 60 15.23 1.01 15.17
N GLY A 61 14.55 0.65 16.26
CA GLY A 61 13.17 1.01 16.49
C GLY A 61 12.22 -0.19 16.50
N TYR A 62 10.97 0.09 16.10
CA TYR A 62 9.85 -0.81 16.30
C TYR A 62 8.79 -0.65 15.21
N ILE A 63 8.26 -1.78 14.73
CA ILE A 63 7.09 -1.83 13.84
C ILE A 63 6.15 -2.91 14.37
N SER A 64 4.86 -2.59 14.54
CA SER A 64 3.83 -3.60 14.81
C SER A 64 2.58 -3.38 13.96
N LEU A 65 1.95 -4.48 13.55
CA LEU A 65 0.69 -4.53 12.81
C LEU A 65 -0.31 -5.34 13.61
N ASN A 66 -1.50 -4.78 13.90
CA ASN A 66 -2.52 -5.45 14.72
C ASN A 66 -1.97 -5.99 16.05
N SER A 67 -1.09 -5.22 16.71
CA SER A 67 -0.37 -5.60 17.94
C SER A 67 0.69 -6.71 17.77
N ASN A 68 0.83 -7.31 16.59
CA ASN A 68 1.90 -8.25 16.31
C ASN A 68 3.20 -7.50 15.96
N ILE A 69 4.28 -7.83 16.62
CA ILE A 69 5.59 -7.20 16.37
C ILE A 69 6.15 -7.75 15.06
N LEU A 70 6.35 -6.86 14.10
CA LEU A 70 7.00 -7.17 12.81
C LEU A 70 8.51 -6.92 12.87
N PHE A 71 8.91 -5.88 13.60
CA PHE A 71 10.31 -5.54 13.84
C PHE A 71 10.48 -4.92 15.22
N SER A 72 11.54 -5.30 15.91
CA SER A 72 11.99 -4.67 17.16
C SER A 72 13.49 -4.86 17.33
N SER A 73 14.25 -3.79 17.29
CA SER A 73 15.70 -3.84 17.50
C SER A 73 16.07 -4.24 18.93
N SER A 74 15.31 -3.76 19.93
CA SER A 74 15.54 -4.10 21.34
C SER A 74 15.28 -5.57 21.66
N ASN A 75 14.21 -6.14 21.06
CA ASN A 75 13.84 -7.54 21.29
C ASN A 75 14.46 -8.50 20.25
N LYS A 76 15.30 -7.99 19.34
CA LYS A 76 15.91 -8.76 18.24
C LYS A 76 14.88 -9.52 17.39
N ILE A 77 13.70 -8.91 17.18
CA ILE A 77 12.63 -9.49 16.36
C ILE A 77 12.70 -8.87 14.96
N ASN A 78 12.71 -9.72 13.94
CA ASN A 78 12.51 -9.34 12.55
C ASN A 78 11.68 -10.43 11.87
N THR A 79 10.36 -10.24 11.83
CA THR A 79 9.44 -11.20 11.19
C THR A 79 9.73 -11.29 9.70
N PRO A 80 9.97 -12.49 9.15
CA PRO A 80 10.20 -12.69 7.72
C PRO A 80 9.05 -12.15 6.87
N LEU A 81 9.36 -11.64 5.69
CA LEU A 81 8.42 -11.00 4.77
C LEU A 81 7.17 -11.86 4.51
N ASN A 82 7.35 -13.15 4.22
CA ASN A 82 6.26 -14.09 3.93
C ASN A 82 5.32 -14.35 5.13
N LYS A 83 5.73 -14.01 6.35
CA LYS A 83 4.93 -14.17 7.58
C LYS A 83 4.22 -12.87 7.99
N ARG A 84 4.51 -11.74 7.36
CA ARG A 84 3.90 -10.44 7.70
C ARG A 84 2.47 -10.29 7.20
N ARG A 85 2.01 -11.12 6.25
CA ARG A 85 0.69 -11.04 5.61
C ARG A 85 0.37 -9.65 5.04
N ILE A 86 1.37 -9.05 4.41
CA ILE A 86 1.30 -7.74 3.78
C ILE A 86 1.25 -7.96 2.26
N GLY A 87 0.22 -7.41 1.61
CA GLY A 87 0.20 -7.25 0.15
C GLY A 87 1.03 -6.03 -0.23
N TYR A 88 1.81 -6.13 -1.30
CA TYR A 88 2.60 -5.01 -1.79
C TYR A 88 2.42 -4.86 -3.31
N VAL A 89 1.96 -3.69 -3.71
CA VAL A 89 1.90 -3.24 -5.10
C VAL A 89 3.04 -2.25 -5.32
N PHE A 90 4.01 -2.65 -6.12
CA PHE A 90 5.16 -1.81 -6.46
C PHE A 90 4.81 -0.80 -7.55
N GLN A 91 5.59 0.26 -7.67
CA GLN A 91 5.49 1.25 -8.75
C GLN A 91 5.64 0.59 -10.14
N THR A 92 6.55 -0.37 -10.26
CA THR A 92 6.68 -1.21 -11.46
C THR A 92 6.09 -2.59 -11.18
N PRO A 93 5.13 -3.09 -12.01
CA PRO A 93 4.52 -4.39 -11.81
C PRO A 93 5.52 -5.54 -11.78
N THR A 94 5.40 -6.43 -10.78
CA THR A 94 6.33 -7.54 -10.54
C THR A 94 5.69 -8.90 -10.80
N LEU A 95 5.06 -9.08 -11.98
CA LEU A 95 4.38 -10.31 -12.34
C LEU A 95 5.35 -11.48 -12.58
N PHE A 96 4.90 -12.70 -12.27
CA PHE A 96 5.63 -13.93 -12.61
C PHE A 96 5.61 -14.16 -14.12
N PRO A 97 6.76 -14.06 -14.84
CA PRO A 97 6.77 -14.06 -16.30
C PRO A 97 6.50 -15.42 -16.94
N HIS A 98 6.58 -16.50 -16.16
CA HIS A 98 6.31 -17.89 -16.57
C HIS A 98 4.86 -18.32 -16.32
N MET A 99 4.04 -17.44 -15.74
CA MET A 99 2.63 -17.66 -15.44
C MET A 99 1.75 -16.78 -16.30
N ASN A 100 0.55 -17.26 -16.65
CA ASN A 100 -0.49 -16.43 -17.25
C ASN A 100 -1.17 -15.54 -16.19
N VAL A 101 -2.14 -14.71 -16.61
CA VAL A 101 -2.82 -13.76 -15.72
C VAL A 101 -3.51 -14.45 -14.55
N ILE A 102 -4.35 -15.47 -14.83
CA ILE A 102 -5.09 -16.14 -13.74
C ILE A 102 -4.16 -16.87 -12.77
N GLN A 103 -3.08 -17.46 -13.26
CA GLN A 103 -2.07 -18.10 -12.41
C GLN A 103 -1.36 -17.10 -11.50
N ASN A 104 -1.05 -15.91 -12.02
CA ASN A 104 -0.50 -14.82 -11.20
C ASN A 104 -1.46 -14.43 -10.07
N ILE A 105 -2.74 -14.20 -10.39
CA ILE A 105 -3.74 -13.78 -9.41
C ILE A 105 -3.97 -14.87 -8.36
N ARG A 106 -4.09 -16.12 -8.80
CA ARG A 106 -4.36 -17.26 -7.91
C ARG A 106 -3.17 -17.66 -7.04
N TYR A 107 -1.95 -17.32 -7.43
CA TYR A 107 -0.74 -17.80 -6.75
C TYR A 107 -0.79 -17.58 -5.22
N GLY A 108 -1.05 -16.38 -4.79
CA GLY A 108 -1.16 -16.08 -3.36
C GLY A 108 -2.52 -16.44 -2.76
N TYR A 109 -3.58 -16.39 -3.56
CA TYR A 109 -4.92 -16.77 -3.14
C TYR A 109 -4.98 -18.25 -2.71
N ASP A 110 -4.47 -19.16 -3.55
CA ASP A 110 -4.50 -20.60 -3.29
C ASP A 110 -3.61 -20.99 -2.09
N MET A 111 -2.59 -20.19 -1.76
CA MET A 111 -1.76 -20.35 -0.57
C MET A 111 -2.40 -19.77 0.70
N THR A 112 -3.42 -18.94 0.56
CA THR A 112 -4.11 -18.33 1.70
C THR A 112 -5.11 -19.31 2.32
N PRO A 113 -5.02 -19.61 3.64
CA PRO A 113 -5.98 -20.49 4.29
C PRO A 113 -7.43 -20.06 4.04
N LYS A 114 -8.32 -20.99 3.73
CA LYS A 114 -9.74 -20.70 3.41
C LYS A 114 -10.43 -19.83 4.46
N THR A 115 -10.11 -20.02 5.73
CA THR A 115 -10.65 -19.22 6.85
C THR A 115 -10.20 -17.77 6.85
N LYS A 116 -9.18 -17.43 6.06
CA LYS A 116 -8.64 -16.08 5.91
C LYS A 116 -8.90 -15.46 4.53
N GLN A 117 -9.48 -16.22 3.60
CA GLN A 117 -9.88 -15.70 2.29
C GLN A 117 -11.12 -14.81 2.47
N ARG A 118 -11.00 -13.55 2.14
CA ARG A 118 -12.06 -12.53 2.20
C ARG A 118 -12.49 -12.05 0.82
N VAL A 119 -11.69 -12.36 -0.20
CA VAL A 119 -11.83 -11.88 -1.57
C VAL A 119 -12.50 -12.93 -2.44
N ASN A 120 -13.51 -12.53 -3.21
CA ASN A 120 -14.05 -13.34 -4.31
C ASN A 120 -13.21 -13.09 -5.56
N LEU A 121 -12.61 -14.13 -6.13
CA LEU A 121 -11.73 -14.00 -7.30
C LEU A 121 -12.46 -13.60 -8.58
N ASP A 122 -13.70 -14.11 -8.78
CA ASP A 122 -14.46 -13.81 -9.99
C ASP A 122 -14.87 -12.34 -10.01
N GLU A 123 -15.35 -11.84 -8.87
CA GLU A 123 -15.65 -10.42 -8.67
C GLU A 123 -14.39 -9.55 -8.87
N LEU A 124 -13.26 -9.96 -8.31
CA LEU A 124 -11.99 -9.24 -8.46
C LEU A 124 -11.56 -9.17 -9.94
N ILE A 125 -11.67 -10.27 -10.69
CA ILE A 125 -11.33 -10.34 -12.12
C ILE A 125 -12.24 -9.43 -12.94
N GLU A 126 -13.53 -9.39 -12.62
CA GLU A 126 -14.51 -8.54 -13.28
C GLU A 126 -14.23 -7.06 -13.05
N ILE A 127 -14.07 -6.64 -11.79
CA ILE A 127 -13.82 -5.24 -11.40
C ILE A 127 -12.54 -4.71 -12.04
N PHE A 128 -11.48 -5.51 -12.07
CA PHE A 128 -10.23 -5.13 -12.71
C PHE A 128 -10.25 -5.32 -14.24
N GLN A 129 -11.40 -5.67 -14.82
CA GLN A 129 -11.61 -5.87 -16.27
C GLN A 129 -10.57 -6.85 -16.87
N LEU A 130 -10.37 -7.98 -16.21
CA LEU A 130 -9.36 -8.96 -16.57
C LEU A 130 -9.95 -10.20 -17.30
N ASN A 131 -11.28 -10.30 -17.45
CA ASN A 131 -11.98 -11.47 -18.02
C ASN A 131 -11.37 -11.94 -19.35
N ASN A 132 -11.11 -11.02 -20.26
CA ASN A 132 -10.54 -11.32 -21.58
C ASN A 132 -9.01 -11.56 -21.54
N LEU A 133 -8.38 -11.39 -20.39
CA LEU A 133 -6.94 -11.48 -20.21
C LEU A 133 -6.50 -12.71 -19.43
N VAL A 134 -7.42 -13.40 -18.71
CA VAL A 134 -7.09 -14.47 -17.74
C VAL A 134 -6.16 -15.55 -18.29
N LYS A 135 -6.29 -15.92 -19.57
CA LYS A 135 -5.46 -16.95 -20.22
C LYS A 135 -4.21 -16.39 -20.91
N ARG A 136 -4.06 -15.04 -21.00
CA ARG A 136 -2.91 -14.43 -21.68
C ARG A 136 -1.63 -14.57 -20.84
N SER A 137 -0.51 -14.74 -21.58
CA SER A 137 0.83 -14.61 -20.96
C SER A 137 1.06 -13.17 -20.51
N THR A 138 1.67 -12.99 -19.33
CA THR A 138 2.00 -11.67 -18.79
C THR A 138 3.00 -10.89 -19.66
N LYS A 139 3.76 -11.58 -20.52
CA LYS A 139 4.70 -10.94 -21.46
C LYS A 139 3.97 -10.09 -22.52
N ASN A 140 2.74 -10.49 -22.88
CA ASN A 140 1.95 -9.88 -23.95
C ASN A 140 0.94 -8.85 -23.42
N LEU A 141 1.09 -8.40 -22.17
CA LEU A 141 0.24 -7.39 -21.57
C LEU A 141 0.86 -6.00 -21.73
N SER A 142 0.00 -5.00 -21.96
CA SER A 142 0.36 -3.58 -21.85
C SER A 142 0.77 -3.21 -20.42
N GLY A 143 1.41 -2.06 -20.21
CA GLY A 143 1.79 -1.57 -18.89
C GLY A 143 0.59 -1.47 -17.93
N GLY A 144 -0.52 -0.88 -18.40
CA GLY A 144 -1.74 -0.75 -17.60
C GLY A 144 -2.40 -2.11 -17.28
N GLU A 145 -2.39 -3.07 -18.23
CA GLU A 145 -2.88 -4.43 -17.97
C GLU A 145 -2.02 -5.14 -16.91
N LYS A 146 -0.70 -5.02 -16.99
CA LYS A 146 0.23 -5.56 -15.97
C LYS A 146 -0.05 -4.96 -14.60
N GLN A 147 -0.27 -3.66 -14.54
CA GLN A 147 -0.57 -2.97 -13.28
C GLN A 147 -1.87 -3.48 -12.65
N ARG A 148 -2.94 -3.64 -13.44
CA ARG A 148 -4.21 -4.21 -12.96
C ARG A 148 -4.05 -5.63 -12.42
N VAL A 149 -3.31 -6.47 -13.12
CA VAL A 149 -3.03 -7.85 -12.68
C VAL A 149 -2.22 -7.86 -11.39
N ASP A 150 -1.24 -6.96 -11.23
CA ASP A 150 -0.40 -6.87 -10.03
C ASP A 150 -1.20 -6.43 -8.81
N ILE A 151 -2.09 -5.43 -8.98
CA ILE A 151 -3.01 -5.00 -7.92
C ILE A 151 -3.96 -6.14 -7.54
N ALA A 152 -4.62 -6.75 -8.52
CA ALA A 152 -5.54 -7.87 -8.28
C ALA A 152 -4.85 -9.04 -7.57
N ARG A 153 -3.63 -9.41 -7.98
CA ARG A 153 -2.81 -10.44 -7.33
C ARG A 153 -2.55 -10.12 -5.87
N SER A 154 -2.19 -8.87 -5.57
CA SER A 154 -1.86 -8.45 -4.20
C SER A 154 -3.09 -8.48 -3.29
N ILE A 155 -4.26 -8.04 -3.78
CA ILE A 155 -5.54 -8.06 -3.06
C ILE A 155 -6.05 -9.50 -2.87
N ALA A 156 -5.89 -10.37 -3.87
CA ALA A 156 -6.35 -11.76 -3.83
C ALA A 156 -5.82 -12.53 -2.63
N THR A 157 -4.64 -12.18 -2.11
CA THR A 157 -4.06 -12.80 -0.89
C THR A 157 -4.84 -12.50 0.38
N SER A 158 -5.86 -11.64 0.34
CA SER A 158 -6.58 -11.16 1.53
C SER A 158 -5.62 -10.68 2.65
N PRO A 159 -4.76 -9.70 2.37
CA PRO A 159 -3.71 -9.28 3.28
C PRO A 159 -4.27 -8.59 4.53
N ASP A 160 -3.49 -8.55 5.61
CA ASP A 160 -3.82 -7.80 6.82
C ASP A 160 -3.49 -6.30 6.68
N LEU A 161 -2.69 -5.94 5.68
CA LEU A 161 -2.37 -4.57 5.24
C LEU A 161 -1.95 -4.60 3.77
N LEU A 162 -2.48 -3.68 2.97
CA LEU A 162 -2.07 -3.48 1.58
C LEU A 162 -1.19 -2.23 1.48
N LEU A 163 0.03 -2.39 0.99
CA LEU A 163 0.96 -1.30 0.66
C LEU A 163 0.92 -1.05 -0.83
N MET A 164 0.79 0.20 -1.23
CA MET A 164 0.71 0.60 -2.64
C MET A 164 1.66 1.77 -2.89
N ASP A 165 2.66 1.55 -3.73
CA ASP A 165 3.67 2.55 -4.06
C ASP A 165 3.42 3.11 -5.46
N GLU A 166 2.73 4.25 -5.56
CA GLU A 166 2.34 4.93 -6.81
C GLU A 166 1.67 3.99 -7.84
N PRO A 167 0.67 3.20 -7.45
CA PRO A 167 0.24 2.02 -8.19
C PRO A 167 -0.55 2.32 -9.48
N ILE A 168 -1.01 3.55 -9.71
CA ILE A 168 -1.96 3.87 -10.79
C ILE A 168 -1.51 5.03 -11.68
N VAL A 169 -0.24 5.39 -11.63
CA VAL A 169 0.32 6.51 -12.42
C VAL A 169 0.18 6.28 -13.94
N SER A 170 0.28 5.03 -14.38
CA SER A 170 0.26 4.66 -15.81
C SER A 170 -1.13 4.28 -16.34
N LEU A 171 -2.20 4.49 -15.56
CA LEU A 171 -3.56 4.12 -15.94
C LEU A 171 -4.36 5.33 -16.47
N ASP A 172 -5.30 5.06 -17.38
CA ASP A 172 -6.26 6.07 -17.82
C ASP A 172 -7.20 6.49 -16.68
N ILE A 173 -7.80 7.69 -16.83
CA ILE A 173 -8.62 8.32 -15.79
C ILE A 173 -9.81 7.47 -15.36
N LYS A 174 -10.49 6.79 -16.32
CA LYS A 174 -11.67 5.97 -16.01
C LYS A 174 -11.28 4.77 -15.16
N LEU A 175 -10.21 4.09 -15.56
CA LEU A 175 -9.71 2.92 -14.87
C LEU A 175 -9.11 3.26 -13.50
N LYS A 176 -8.42 4.40 -13.40
CA LYS A 176 -7.94 4.95 -12.13
C LYS A 176 -9.10 5.12 -11.15
N LYS A 177 -10.20 5.73 -11.58
CA LYS A 177 -11.39 5.91 -10.73
C LYS A 177 -11.96 4.56 -10.26
N ILE A 178 -12.15 3.60 -11.17
CA ILE A 178 -12.66 2.26 -10.82
C ILE A 178 -11.78 1.60 -9.74
N ILE A 179 -10.46 1.69 -9.86
CA ILE A 179 -9.55 1.12 -8.87
C ILE A 179 -9.64 1.84 -7.53
N LEU A 180 -9.69 3.17 -7.51
CA LEU A 180 -9.83 3.92 -6.26
C LEU A 180 -11.16 3.60 -5.57
N ASP A 181 -12.27 3.54 -6.31
CA ASP A 181 -13.57 3.15 -5.79
C ASP A 181 -13.53 1.73 -5.21
N TYR A 182 -12.84 0.79 -5.90
CA TYR A 182 -12.66 -0.57 -5.39
C TYR A 182 -11.82 -0.64 -4.11
N LEU A 183 -10.78 0.17 -4.01
CA LEU A 183 -9.99 0.23 -2.77
C LEU A 183 -10.83 0.72 -1.58
N GLN A 184 -11.72 1.70 -1.80
CA GLN A 184 -12.68 2.13 -0.78
C GLN A 184 -13.66 1.02 -0.41
N LEU A 185 -14.21 0.31 -1.40
CA LEU A 185 -15.08 -0.86 -1.17
C LEU A 185 -14.33 -1.99 -0.45
N SER A 186 -13.08 -2.25 -0.83
CA SER A 186 -12.24 -3.27 -0.17
C SER A 186 -12.03 -2.97 1.30
N TRP A 187 -11.85 -1.70 1.66
CA TRP A 187 -11.81 -1.30 3.07
C TRP A 187 -13.14 -1.50 3.75
N THR A 188 -14.25 -1.01 3.18
CA THR A 188 -15.56 -1.04 3.83
C THR A 188 -16.15 -2.43 3.98
N HIS A 189 -15.96 -3.31 2.99
CA HIS A 189 -16.52 -4.66 2.97
C HIS A 189 -15.54 -5.75 3.40
N LEU A 190 -14.30 -5.71 2.90
CA LEU A 190 -13.30 -6.75 3.18
C LEU A 190 -12.39 -6.39 4.36
N GLN A 191 -12.47 -5.15 4.85
CA GLN A 191 -11.66 -4.64 5.95
C GLN A 191 -10.15 -4.83 5.71
N ILE A 192 -9.71 -4.58 4.46
CA ILE A 192 -8.30 -4.56 4.11
C ILE A 192 -7.81 -3.11 4.20
N PRO A 193 -7.05 -2.75 5.25
CA PRO A 193 -6.50 -1.41 5.37
C PRO A 193 -5.42 -1.18 4.31
N VAL A 194 -5.29 0.09 3.88
CA VAL A 194 -4.38 0.46 2.79
C VAL A 194 -3.45 1.59 3.20
N LEU A 195 -2.16 1.45 2.94
CA LEU A 195 -1.22 2.57 2.86
C LEU A 195 -0.95 2.87 1.39
N TYR A 196 -1.37 4.05 0.95
CA TYR A 196 -1.34 4.46 -0.43
C TYR A 196 -0.35 5.61 -0.64
N VAL A 197 0.77 5.34 -1.28
CA VAL A 197 1.74 6.37 -1.66
C VAL A 197 1.32 6.99 -2.98
N THR A 198 1.24 8.31 -3.01
CA THR A 198 0.96 9.09 -4.22
C THR A 198 1.64 10.45 -4.15
N HIS A 199 1.93 11.02 -5.32
CA HIS A 199 2.30 12.41 -5.46
C HIS A 199 1.13 13.29 -5.97
N PHE A 200 -0.02 12.67 -6.32
CA PHE A 200 -1.23 13.38 -6.71
C PHE A 200 -2.10 13.70 -5.48
N ILE A 201 -2.25 14.98 -5.18
CA ILE A 201 -3.08 15.47 -4.07
C ILE A 201 -4.53 15.00 -4.23
N SER A 202 -5.06 15.02 -5.46
CA SER A 202 -6.42 14.57 -5.78
C SER A 202 -6.68 13.11 -5.38
N ASP A 203 -5.68 12.24 -5.53
CA ASP A 203 -5.83 10.83 -5.14
C ASP A 203 -5.95 10.68 -3.63
N ALA A 204 -5.10 11.40 -2.88
CA ALA A 204 -5.16 11.42 -1.44
C ALA A 204 -6.50 11.95 -0.93
N GLN A 205 -7.01 13.05 -1.52
CA GLN A 205 -8.30 13.63 -1.15
C GLN A 205 -9.49 12.70 -1.39
N ASN A 206 -9.48 11.97 -2.51
CA ASN A 206 -10.58 11.11 -2.90
C ASN A 206 -10.56 9.75 -2.22
N LEU A 207 -9.37 9.27 -1.78
CA LEU A 207 -9.22 7.88 -1.33
C LEU A 207 -9.15 7.76 0.18
N SER A 208 -8.51 8.70 0.88
CA SER A 208 -8.09 8.46 2.28
C SER A 208 -8.68 9.44 3.28
N ASP A 209 -9.05 8.91 4.47
CA ASP A 209 -9.45 9.72 5.62
C ASP A 209 -8.22 10.37 6.29
N LYS A 210 -7.07 9.70 6.29
CA LYS A 210 -5.83 10.17 6.93
C LYS A 210 -4.71 10.35 5.92
N CYS A 211 -3.86 11.33 6.20
CA CYS A 211 -2.70 11.64 5.39
C CYS A 211 -1.44 11.78 6.24
N LEU A 212 -0.38 11.07 5.83
CA LEU A 212 0.97 11.18 6.36
C LEU A 212 1.85 11.94 5.37
N VAL A 213 2.44 13.02 5.81
CA VAL A 213 3.39 13.81 5.01
C VAL A 213 4.82 13.46 5.42
N ILE A 214 5.62 13.03 4.45
CA ILE A 214 7.04 12.73 4.65
C ILE A 214 7.89 13.71 3.84
N SER A 215 8.84 14.34 4.50
CA SER A 215 9.81 15.22 3.85
C SER A 215 11.20 14.98 4.42
N LYS A 216 12.20 14.85 3.56
CA LYS A 216 13.63 14.64 3.92
C LYS A 216 13.81 13.52 4.99
N GLY A 217 13.10 12.40 4.82
CA GLY A 217 13.18 11.25 5.71
C GLY A 217 12.47 11.39 7.04
N LYS A 218 11.70 12.45 7.28
CA LYS A 218 10.99 12.68 8.54
C LYS A 218 9.50 12.85 8.32
N LYS A 219 8.72 12.44 9.32
CA LYS A 219 7.31 12.80 9.40
C LYS A 219 7.22 14.31 9.58
N LEU A 220 6.59 14.99 8.63
CA LEU A 220 6.29 16.42 8.73
C LEU A 220 4.94 16.64 9.38
N ALA A 221 3.91 15.90 8.96
CA ALA A 221 2.56 16.01 9.48
C ALA A 221 1.83 14.65 9.40
N PHE A 222 0.82 14.47 10.22
CA PHE A 222 -0.12 13.35 10.15
C PHE A 222 -1.47 13.77 10.76
N GLY A 223 -2.56 13.57 10.03
CA GLY A 223 -3.90 14.00 10.48
C GLY A 223 -4.99 13.63 9.49
N GLU A 224 -6.15 14.30 9.62
CA GLU A 224 -7.22 14.23 8.64
C GLU A 224 -6.72 14.74 7.29
N THR A 225 -7.08 14.04 6.22
CA THR A 225 -6.59 14.39 4.87
C THR A 225 -6.98 15.81 4.48
N GLN A 226 -8.22 16.23 4.79
CA GLN A 226 -8.69 17.56 4.49
C GLN A 226 -7.90 18.65 5.20
N ASP A 227 -7.58 18.45 6.49
CA ASP A 227 -6.81 19.41 7.28
C ASP A 227 -5.37 19.53 6.75
N ILE A 228 -4.72 18.38 6.50
CA ILE A 228 -3.36 18.32 5.95
C ILE A 228 -3.27 19.01 4.60
N LEU A 229 -4.24 18.75 3.70
CA LEU A 229 -4.22 19.28 2.34
C LEU A 229 -4.77 20.72 2.23
N SER A 230 -5.27 21.29 3.32
CA SER A 230 -5.58 22.72 3.39
C SER A 230 -4.39 23.59 3.86
N ASP A 231 -3.34 22.99 4.41
CA ASP A 231 -2.16 23.72 4.88
C ASP A 231 -1.28 24.17 3.70
N LYS A 232 -1.18 25.50 3.51
CA LYS A 232 -0.41 26.12 2.44
C LYS A 232 1.08 25.74 2.49
N ASN A 233 1.65 25.52 3.68
CA ASN A 233 3.05 25.12 3.82
C ASN A 233 3.26 23.69 3.30
N ILE A 234 2.29 22.80 3.50
CA ILE A 234 2.34 21.44 2.96
C ILE A 234 2.16 21.49 1.45
N LEU A 235 1.17 22.25 0.95
CA LEU A 235 0.94 22.38 -0.49
C LEU A 235 2.15 22.95 -1.24
N SER A 236 2.89 23.89 -0.63
CA SER A 236 4.08 24.45 -1.24
C SER A 236 5.21 23.43 -1.50
N LEU A 237 5.21 22.29 -0.79
CA LEU A 237 6.18 21.20 -1.03
C LEU A 237 5.96 20.51 -2.38
N PHE A 238 4.77 20.63 -2.97
CA PHE A 238 4.39 19.99 -4.24
C PHE A 238 4.44 20.94 -5.43
N ASN A 239 4.51 22.26 -5.18
CA ASN A 239 4.52 23.30 -6.24
C ASN A 239 5.89 23.50 -6.90
N TYR A 240 6.93 22.78 -6.50
CA TYR A 240 8.30 22.85 -7.06
C TYR A 240 8.68 21.61 -7.87
N SER A 241 7.70 20.86 -8.37
CA SER A 241 7.93 19.65 -9.19
C SER A 241 7.46 19.87 -10.64
N ASP A 242 7.86 21.00 -11.24
CA ASP A 242 7.84 21.23 -12.69
C ASP A 242 9.24 21.21 -13.26
#